data_e9674c19f32c9d0131e8894df2826755
#
_entry.id   e9674c19f32c9d0131e8894df2826755
#
_cell.length_a   1.000
_cell.length_b   1.000
_cell.length_c   1.000
_cell.angle_alpha   90.00
_cell.angle_beta   90.00
_cell.angle_gamma   90.00
#
_symmetry.space_group_name_H-M   'P 1'
#
loop_
_entity.id
_entity.type
_entity.pdbx_description
1 polymer ?
#
loop_
_entity_poly.entity_id
_entity_poly.type
_entity_poly.pdbx_seq_one_letter_code
_entity_poly.pdbx_strand_id
1 'polypeptide(L)'
;MPIIPKLECRVDTFREDGAVFMRIGIHQEEMLLAYYAFDTLLTGFADKIALHDHENGADCEIVLAPAKLTTDAQISLTENDIECIKKLLHDCIEQPYYVSWLHDDLTAATKAGEMDLAVYVVGKTEQ
;
A
#
# COMPACT_ATOMS: atom_id res chain seq x y z
N MET A 1 -5.93 14.29 18.15
CA MET A 1 -6.24 14.24 16.71
C MET A 1 -5.31 13.26 16.02
N PRO A 2 -5.87 12.29 15.31
CA PRO A 2 -5.00 11.32 14.66
C PRO A 2 -4.18 11.95 13.55
N ILE A 3 -2.97 11.46 13.40
CA ILE A 3 -2.09 11.87 12.33
C ILE A 3 -2.42 11.00 11.12
N ILE A 4 -2.44 11.60 9.93
CA ILE A 4 -2.62 10.86 8.70
C ILE A 4 -1.27 10.80 8.01
N PRO A 5 -0.59 9.64 8.06
CA PRO A 5 0.68 9.50 7.36
C PRO A 5 0.46 9.63 5.85
N LYS A 6 1.41 10.26 5.19
CA LYS A 6 1.37 10.43 3.75
C LYS A 6 2.65 9.84 3.16
N LEU A 7 2.48 8.96 2.18
CA LEU A 7 3.60 8.29 1.54
C LEU A 7 3.65 8.66 0.07
N GLU A 8 4.86 8.96 -0.41
CA GLU A 8 5.11 9.09 -1.83
C GLU A 8 5.43 7.70 -2.35
N CYS A 9 4.67 7.25 -3.34
CA CYS A 9 4.80 5.90 -3.84
C CYS A 9 4.32 5.84 -5.28
N ARG A 10 4.36 4.65 -5.86
CA ARG A 10 3.79 4.40 -7.17
C ARG A 10 2.46 3.69 -6.99
N VAL A 11 1.44 4.16 -7.70
CA VAL A 11 0.11 3.55 -7.64
C VAL A 11 -0.34 3.31 -9.08
N ASP A 12 -0.46 2.04 -9.45
CA ASP A 12 -0.87 1.66 -10.80
C ASP A 12 -2.08 0.76 -10.74
N THR A 13 -3.00 0.95 -11.67
CA THR A 13 -4.06 -0.01 -11.90
C THR A 13 -3.99 -0.44 -13.36
N PHE A 14 -4.24 -1.71 -13.62
CA PHE A 14 -4.22 -2.21 -14.98
C PHE A 14 -5.17 -3.39 -15.10
N ARG A 15 -5.48 -3.74 -16.35
CA ARG A 15 -6.33 -4.88 -16.64
C ARG A 15 -5.53 -5.95 -17.33
N GLU A 16 -5.80 -7.19 -16.92
CA GLU A 16 -5.16 -8.34 -17.56
C GLU A 16 -6.19 -9.46 -17.55
N ASP A 17 -6.49 -10.00 -18.73
CA ASP A 17 -7.46 -11.10 -18.88
C ASP A 17 -8.81 -10.78 -18.26
N GLY A 18 -9.23 -9.52 -18.37
CA GLY A 18 -10.52 -9.08 -17.87
C GLY A 18 -10.56 -8.76 -16.39
N ALA A 19 -9.49 -9.02 -15.67
CA ALA A 19 -9.42 -8.70 -14.26
C ALA A 19 -8.69 -7.38 -14.03
N VAL A 20 -9.07 -6.68 -12.96
CA VAL A 20 -8.43 -5.43 -12.58
C VAL A 20 -7.44 -5.70 -11.47
N PHE A 21 -6.23 -5.21 -11.63
CA PHE A 21 -5.17 -5.36 -10.65
C PHE A 21 -4.68 -4.00 -10.21
N MET A 22 -4.23 -3.92 -8.98
CA MET A 22 -3.62 -2.72 -8.45
C MET A 22 -2.23 -3.07 -7.93
N ARG A 23 -1.27 -2.19 -8.18
CA ARG A 23 0.07 -2.34 -7.63
C ARG A 23 0.44 -1.07 -6.89
N ILE A 24 1.01 -1.26 -5.72
CA ILE A 24 1.56 -0.15 -4.93
C ILE A 24 3.05 -0.40 -4.79
N GLY A 25 3.84 0.54 -5.30
CA GLY A 25 5.29 0.46 -5.20
C GLY A 25 5.78 1.46 -4.18
N ILE A 26 6.40 0.97 -3.12
CA ILE A 26 6.91 1.81 -2.05
C ILE A 26 8.39 2.07 -2.33
N HIS A 27 8.76 3.34 -2.38
CA HIS A 27 10.15 3.71 -2.65
C HIS A 27 11.05 3.27 -1.51
N GLN A 28 12.23 2.80 -1.86
CA GLN A 28 13.17 2.27 -0.88
C GLN A 28 13.45 3.27 0.24
N GLU A 29 13.58 4.54 -0.10
CA GLU A 29 13.85 5.55 0.91
C GLU A 29 12.65 5.85 1.82
N GLU A 30 11.46 5.35 1.46
CA GLU A 30 10.25 5.52 2.26
C GLU A 30 9.88 4.28 3.06
N MET A 31 10.70 3.22 2.99
CA MET A 31 10.34 1.94 3.61
C MET A 31 10.10 2.04 5.11
N LEU A 32 10.96 2.75 5.82
CA LEU A 32 10.82 2.86 7.27
C LEU A 32 9.57 3.66 7.62
N LEU A 33 9.33 4.75 6.89
CA LEU A 33 8.14 5.56 7.09
C LEU A 33 6.89 4.73 6.79
N ALA A 34 6.93 3.95 5.71
CA ALA A 34 5.80 3.10 5.34
C ALA A 34 5.53 2.05 6.41
N TYR A 35 6.57 1.44 6.93
CA TYR A 35 6.42 0.44 7.98
C TYR A 35 5.66 1.03 9.17
N TYR A 36 6.09 2.21 9.62
CA TYR A 36 5.43 2.83 10.76
C TYR A 36 4.01 3.30 10.41
N ALA A 37 3.80 3.73 9.16
CA ALA A 37 2.46 4.14 8.74
C ALA A 37 1.48 2.98 8.83
N PHE A 38 1.87 1.80 8.32
CA PHE A 38 1.00 0.64 8.40
C PHE A 38 0.80 0.18 9.85
N ASP A 39 1.84 0.33 10.67
CA ASP A 39 1.70 0.00 12.07
C ASP A 39 0.68 0.90 12.77
N THR A 40 0.68 2.20 12.49
CA THR A 40 -0.29 3.12 13.09
C THR A 40 -1.71 2.78 12.68
N LEU A 41 -1.88 2.24 11.48
CA LEU A 41 -3.19 1.82 11.03
C LEU A 41 -3.69 0.62 11.84
N LEU A 42 -2.80 -0.34 12.12
CA LEU A 42 -3.16 -1.51 12.92
C LEU A 42 -3.46 -1.17 14.36
N THR A 43 -2.74 -0.22 14.93
CA THR A 43 -2.92 0.15 16.34
C THR A 43 -4.09 1.11 16.54
N GLY A 44 -4.67 1.62 15.44
CA GLY A 44 -5.74 2.59 15.54
C GLY A 44 -5.26 4.00 15.81
N PHE A 45 -3.95 4.22 15.79
CA PHE A 45 -3.37 5.54 16.00
C PHE A 45 -3.65 6.45 14.82
N ALA A 46 -3.80 5.88 13.63
CA ALA A 46 -4.20 6.60 12.44
C ALA A 46 -5.44 5.93 11.86
N ASP A 47 -6.33 6.73 11.28
CA ASP A 47 -7.55 6.21 10.64
C ASP A 47 -7.29 5.75 9.23
N LYS A 48 -6.28 6.29 8.59
CA LYS A 48 -5.97 5.99 7.19
C LYS A 48 -4.55 6.38 6.88
N ILE A 49 -4.06 5.86 5.75
CA ILE A 49 -2.77 6.23 5.19
C ILE A 49 -3.03 6.85 3.84
N ALA A 50 -2.46 8.01 3.57
CA ALA A 50 -2.58 8.66 2.27
C ALA A 50 -1.40 8.25 1.38
N LEU A 51 -1.69 7.81 0.17
CA LEU A 51 -0.68 7.45 -0.82
C LEU A 51 -0.76 8.45 -1.95
N HIS A 52 0.39 8.95 -2.37
CA HIS A 52 0.45 9.91 -3.45
C HIS A 52 1.48 9.46 -4.48
N ASP A 53 1.06 9.38 -5.73
CA ASP A 53 1.95 9.07 -6.85
C ASP A 53 2.19 10.37 -7.60
N HIS A 54 3.33 11.00 -7.35
CA HIS A 54 3.61 12.30 -7.93
C HIS A 54 3.90 12.22 -9.44
N GLU A 55 4.25 11.03 -9.94
CA GLU A 55 4.49 10.87 -11.38
C GLU A 55 3.18 10.86 -12.16
N ASN A 56 2.18 10.17 -11.60
CA ASN A 56 0.88 10.05 -12.24
C ASN A 56 -0.15 11.00 -11.65
N GLY A 57 0.19 11.67 -10.56
CA GLY A 57 -0.74 12.55 -9.88
C GLY A 57 -1.88 11.82 -9.20
N ALA A 58 -1.74 10.52 -9.00
CA ALA A 58 -2.80 9.72 -8.41
C ALA A 58 -2.72 9.76 -6.88
N ASP A 59 -3.88 9.84 -6.25
CA ASP A 59 -3.99 9.78 -4.80
C ASP A 59 -4.88 8.61 -4.41
N CYS A 60 -4.52 7.97 -3.32
CA CYS A 60 -5.26 6.82 -2.81
C CYS A 60 -5.15 6.82 -1.29
N GLU A 61 -6.17 6.31 -0.61
CA GLU A 61 -6.12 6.17 0.83
C GLU A 61 -6.36 4.72 1.20
N ILE A 62 -5.60 4.24 2.18
CA ILE A 62 -5.77 2.88 2.71
C ILE A 62 -6.40 2.98 4.08
N VAL A 63 -7.45 2.21 4.30
CA VAL A 63 -8.11 2.11 5.60
C VAL A 63 -8.13 0.66 6.04
N LEU A 64 -8.23 0.44 7.32
CA LEU A 64 -8.30 -0.92 7.88
C LEU A 64 -9.74 -1.43 7.78
N ALA A 65 -9.92 -2.61 7.24
CA ALA A 65 -11.23 -3.23 7.19
C ALA A 65 -11.62 -3.76 8.58
N PRO A 66 -12.90 -3.75 8.95
CA PRO A 66 -14.01 -3.26 8.16
C PRO A 66 -14.20 -1.76 8.34
N ALA A 67 -14.17 -1.04 7.25
CA ALA A 67 -14.38 0.39 7.27
C ALA A 67 -15.26 0.75 6.10
N LYS A 68 -16.11 1.74 6.29
CA LYS A 68 -16.95 2.20 5.22
C LYS A 68 -16.15 3.03 4.25
N LEU A 69 -16.18 2.65 2.98
CA LEU A 69 -15.48 3.39 1.94
C LEU A 69 -16.40 4.48 1.42
N THR A 70 -15.89 5.70 1.39
CA THR A 70 -16.68 6.87 1.05
C THR A 70 -16.34 7.45 -0.31
N THR A 71 -15.17 7.11 -0.87
CA THR A 71 -14.78 7.60 -2.19
C THR A 71 -14.19 6.46 -3.02
N ASP A 72 -14.07 6.71 -4.32
CA ASP A 72 -13.47 5.73 -5.23
C ASP A 72 -11.95 5.65 -5.07
N ALA A 73 -11.36 6.61 -4.36
CA ALA A 73 -9.92 6.63 -4.14
C ALA A 73 -9.51 5.90 -2.86
N GLN A 74 -10.44 5.24 -2.20
CA GLN A 74 -10.14 4.50 -0.97
C GLN A 74 -10.14 3.01 -1.21
N ILE A 75 -9.20 2.32 -0.56
CA ILE A 75 -9.20 0.87 -0.51
C ILE A 75 -9.12 0.46 0.95
N SER A 76 -9.69 -0.70 1.26
CA SER A 76 -9.55 -1.25 2.59
C SER A 76 -8.78 -2.56 2.52
N LEU A 77 -7.95 -2.79 3.53
CA LEU A 77 -7.16 -4.00 3.66
C LEU A 77 -7.46 -4.63 5.01
N THR A 78 -7.42 -5.95 5.05
CA THR A 78 -7.62 -6.65 6.32
C THR A 78 -6.36 -6.50 7.18
N GLU A 79 -6.54 -6.75 8.47
CA GLU A 79 -5.42 -6.76 9.40
C GLU A 79 -4.31 -7.71 8.92
N ASN A 80 -4.72 -8.88 8.43
CA ASN A 80 -3.76 -9.87 7.97
C ASN A 80 -2.97 -9.37 6.76
N ASP A 81 -3.64 -8.69 5.83
CA ASP A 81 -2.96 -8.13 4.66
C ASP A 81 -1.95 -7.07 5.07
N ILE A 82 -2.31 -6.23 6.04
CA ILE A 82 -1.42 -5.20 6.52
C ILE A 82 -0.21 -5.80 7.22
N GLU A 83 -0.41 -6.89 7.97
CA GLU A 83 0.72 -7.59 8.57
C GLU A 83 1.66 -8.15 7.52
N CYS A 84 1.12 -8.67 6.42
CA CYS A 84 1.96 -9.16 5.33
C CYS A 84 2.78 -8.04 4.70
N ILE A 85 2.19 -6.86 4.54
CA ILE A 85 2.90 -5.71 4.00
C ILE A 85 4.00 -5.28 4.96
N LYS A 86 3.72 -5.26 6.25
CA LYS A 86 4.72 -4.90 7.25
C LYS A 86 5.89 -5.87 7.23
N LYS A 87 5.59 -7.18 7.06
CA LYS A 87 6.65 -8.18 6.99
C LYS A 87 7.51 -7.97 5.75
N LEU A 88 6.90 -7.68 4.62
CA LEU A 88 7.64 -7.37 3.40
C LEU A 88 8.58 -6.19 3.62
N LEU A 89 8.06 -5.12 4.21
CA LEU A 89 8.87 -3.93 4.45
C LEU A 89 9.99 -4.22 5.44
N HIS A 90 9.70 -4.98 6.49
CA HIS A 90 10.72 -5.34 7.46
C HIS A 90 11.86 -6.13 6.80
N ASP A 91 11.51 -7.10 5.97
CA ASP A 91 12.52 -7.89 5.28
C ASP A 91 13.37 -7.03 4.36
N CYS A 92 12.76 -6.06 3.68
CA CYS A 92 13.49 -5.18 2.78
C CYS A 92 14.38 -4.20 3.55
N ILE A 93 13.95 -3.76 4.73
CA ILE A 93 14.78 -2.89 5.57
C ILE A 93 16.02 -3.64 6.05
N GLU A 94 15.84 -4.90 6.44
CA GLU A 94 16.96 -5.73 6.90
C GLU A 94 17.93 -6.05 5.77
N GLN A 95 17.44 -6.07 4.54
CA GLN A 95 18.25 -6.38 3.36
C GLN A 95 17.98 -5.34 2.30
N PRO A 96 18.65 -4.19 2.38
CA PRO A 96 18.27 -3.02 1.58
C PRO A 96 18.36 -3.19 0.06
N TYR A 97 19.00 -4.25 -0.41
CA TYR A 97 19.05 -4.51 -1.86
C TYR A 97 18.07 -5.59 -2.30
N TYR A 98 17.31 -6.10 -1.37
CA TYR A 98 16.35 -7.15 -1.67
C TYR A 98 15.04 -6.52 -2.13
N VAL A 99 14.52 -7.04 -3.25
CA VAL A 99 13.21 -6.61 -3.75
C VAL A 99 12.29 -7.80 -3.68
N SER A 100 11.19 -7.64 -3.00
CA SER A 100 10.22 -8.70 -2.81
C SER A 100 8.87 -8.30 -3.36
N TRP A 101 8.14 -9.28 -3.87
CA TRP A 101 6.80 -9.05 -4.42
C TRP A 101 5.78 -9.83 -3.61
N LEU A 102 4.65 -9.20 -3.38
CA LEU A 102 3.49 -9.86 -2.79
C LEU A 102 2.41 -9.93 -3.87
N HIS A 103 2.54 -10.90 -4.75
CA HIS A 103 1.59 -11.09 -5.84
C HIS A 103 0.46 -12.00 -5.40
N ASP A 104 -0.76 -11.62 -5.76
CA ASP A 104 -1.93 -12.48 -5.63
C ASP A 104 -2.27 -12.89 -4.21
N ASP A 105 -1.53 -12.40 -3.23
CA ASP A 105 -1.77 -12.74 -1.84
C ASP A 105 -2.63 -11.70 -1.13
N LEU A 106 -2.82 -10.54 -1.77
CA LEU A 106 -3.55 -9.45 -1.15
C LEU A 106 -4.78 -9.11 -1.98
N THR A 107 -5.82 -8.69 -1.31
CA THR A 107 -7.05 -8.27 -1.96
C THR A 107 -7.45 -6.91 -1.38
N ALA A 108 -7.61 -5.93 -2.25
CA ALA A 108 -8.07 -4.61 -1.85
C ALA A 108 -9.56 -4.53 -2.09
N ALA A 109 -10.31 -4.11 -1.08
CA ALA A 109 -11.73 -3.85 -1.24
C ALA A 109 -11.92 -2.38 -1.59
N THR A 110 -12.73 -2.14 -2.62
CA THR A 110 -13.03 -0.78 -3.07
C THR A 110 -14.54 -0.59 -3.07
N LYS A 111 -14.96 0.64 -3.29
CA LYS A 111 -16.40 0.92 -3.42
C LYS A 111 -17.03 0.11 -4.55
N ALA A 112 -16.27 -0.17 -5.59
CA ALA A 112 -16.79 -0.90 -6.75
C ALA A 112 -16.66 -2.42 -6.62
N GLY A 113 -15.99 -2.91 -5.57
CA GLY A 113 -15.78 -4.34 -5.39
C GLY A 113 -14.35 -4.63 -5.01
N GLU A 114 -13.95 -5.88 -5.15
CA GLU A 114 -12.59 -6.30 -4.78
C GLU A 114 -11.70 -6.36 -6.00
N MET A 115 -10.41 -6.11 -5.78
CA MET A 115 -9.42 -6.29 -6.83
C MET A 115 -8.15 -6.85 -6.21
N ASP A 116 -7.37 -7.55 -7.02
CA ASP A 116 -6.10 -8.08 -6.58
C ASP A 116 -5.11 -6.95 -6.37
N LEU A 117 -4.30 -7.08 -5.35
CA LEU A 117 -3.33 -6.07 -4.97
C LEU A 117 -1.96 -6.69 -4.84
N ALA A 118 -0.96 -6.06 -5.41
CA ALA A 118 0.44 -6.41 -5.21
C ALA A 118 1.14 -5.20 -4.61
N VAL A 119 1.99 -5.48 -3.64
CA VAL A 119 2.82 -4.44 -3.02
C VAL A 119 4.27 -4.84 -3.23
N TYR A 120 5.09 -3.89 -3.63
CA TYR A 120 6.50 -4.14 -3.89
C TYR A 120 7.31 -2.93 -3.48
N VAL A 121 8.61 -3.14 -3.36
CA VAL A 121 9.53 -2.06 -3.02
C VAL A 121 10.26 -1.63 -4.30
N VAL A 122 10.23 -0.34 -4.56
CA VAL A 122 10.94 0.25 -5.70
C VAL A 122 12.33 0.59 -5.22
N GLY A 123 13.31 -0.18 -5.68
CA GLY A 123 14.67 0.07 -5.30
C GLY A 123 15.21 1.34 -5.93
N LYS A 124 16.26 1.87 -5.34
CA LYS A 124 16.97 2.99 -5.95
C LYS A 124 17.54 2.53 -7.27
N THR A 125 17.18 3.22 -8.32
CA THR A 125 17.73 2.90 -9.62
C THR A 125 19.10 3.54 -9.75
N GLU A 126 20.06 2.72 -10.11
CA GLU A 126 21.39 3.24 -10.39
C GLU A 126 21.44 3.71 -11.82
N GLN A 127 21.94 4.87 -11.99
CA GLN A 127 22.00 5.50 -13.32
C GLN A 127 23.43 5.60 -13.78
#